data_5ce85bc065c8a53ee73588344fffb581
#
_entry.id   5ce85bc065c8a53ee73588344fffb581
#
_cell.length_a   1.000
_cell.length_b   1.000
_cell.length_c   1.000
_cell.angle_alpha   90.00
_cell.angle_beta   90.00
_cell.angle_gamma   90.00
#
_symmetry.space_group_name_H-M   'P 1'
#
loop_
_entity.id
_entity.type
_entity.pdbx_description
1 polymer ?
#
loop_
_entity_poly.entity_id
_entity_poly.type
_entity_poly.pdbx_seq_one_letter_code
_entity_poly.pdbx_strand_id
1 'polypeptide(L)'
;MANFLDKAIAAISPEKGYRRAVARTALSVINNGTGYGNYGASHTSRSMRSWHVGGGSAKEDIEDNLETLRKRSRDAYMGIPLAAGAIKTLRTNVVGSGLVPTPQVDADYLHLTEEQADHLQAEISREFSLWADSAACDASGMDNFWRLQTLAFTSFLMNGDVFAAVQFKERTNWPYALQLRLIEADQVCSPDRTDRMNPCKVNGVDVHQIVQGVETDKSGAVIAYWVASRHPLAYDNPLPLTWTRVEARDKETGEPNILCVTQRERAGQRRGVPLLAPVLPTMKQMGRYTDAELAAAIVASSITLFIKHDNPVSGAPFGEDPPDKAEDPNTPPDELAINLAPSAVFDLAPGETPDTFDPKHPTTTYDGFMSAMSNQVATGIEVPSEVLYKKFSSNYSASRGSLNEFWRTCDVMRDSFAADFCQPTYEKWFAEAVARGRIHAPGFFNDPAVAKAYICLLYTSPSPRDA
;
A
#
# COMPACT_ATOMS: atom_id res chain seq x y z
N MET A 1 -1.14 32.89 -41.20
CA MET A 1 -1.22 33.87 -42.33
C MET A 1 -2.60 33.84 -42.91
N ALA A 2 -3.23 35.01 -43.05
CA ALA A 2 -4.57 35.10 -43.66
C ALA A 2 -4.49 34.69 -45.13
N ASN A 3 -5.27 33.65 -45.54
CA ASN A 3 -5.31 33.16 -46.89
C ASN A 3 -5.94 34.24 -47.82
N PHE A 4 -5.59 34.23 -49.11
CA PHE A 4 -6.11 35.17 -50.10
C PHE A 4 -7.67 35.25 -50.09
N LEU A 5 -8.35 34.14 -49.90
CA LEU A 5 -9.79 34.04 -49.76
C LEU A 5 -10.35 34.80 -48.52
N ASP A 6 -9.61 34.85 -47.44
CA ASP A 6 -10.06 35.59 -46.22
C ASP A 6 -9.94 37.09 -46.39
N LYS A 7 -8.89 37.54 -47.11
CA LYS A 7 -8.73 38.98 -47.46
C LYS A 7 -9.84 39.42 -48.42
N ALA A 8 -10.19 38.58 -49.41
CA ALA A 8 -11.27 38.85 -50.34
C ALA A 8 -12.66 38.94 -49.65
N ILE A 9 -12.96 37.98 -48.74
CA ILE A 9 -14.20 37.97 -47.98
C ILE A 9 -14.28 39.14 -47.00
N ALA A 10 -13.17 39.50 -46.34
CA ALA A 10 -13.13 40.63 -45.44
C ALA A 10 -13.32 41.97 -46.16
N ALA A 11 -12.88 42.09 -47.42
CA ALA A 11 -13.11 43.27 -48.26
C ALA A 11 -14.55 43.43 -48.69
N ILE A 12 -15.29 42.32 -48.94
CA ILE A 12 -16.69 42.31 -49.35
C ILE A 12 -17.65 42.39 -48.15
N SER A 13 -17.32 41.72 -47.05
CA SER A 13 -18.10 41.73 -45.82
C SER A 13 -17.20 41.62 -44.61
N PRO A 14 -16.91 42.75 -43.95
CA PRO A 14 -15.99 42.80 -42.78
C PRO A 14 -16.41 41.90 -41.63
N GLU A 15 -17.73 41.79 -41.38
CA GLU A 15 -18.27 40.94 -40.31
C GLU A 15 -18.03 39.43 -40.57
N LYS A 16 -18.25 38.98 -41.83
CA LYS A 16 -17.97 37.58 -42.19
C LYS A 16 -16.48 37.30 -42.21
N GLY A 17 -15.66 38.25 -42.62
CA GLY A 17 -14.20 38.17 -42.53
C GLY A 17 -13.71 38.03 -41.09
N TYR A 18 -14.25 38.85 -40.17
CA TYR A 18 -13.93 38.74 -38.73
C TYR A 18 -14.33 37.38 -38.13
N ARG A 19 -15.57 36.94 -38.37
CA ARG A 19 -16.04 35.62 -37.87
C ARG A 19 -15.17 34.45 -38.37
N ARG A 20 -14.73 34.49 -39.64
CA ARG A 20 -13.80 33.47 -40.17
C ARG A 20 -12.41 33.57 -39.60
N ALA A 21 -11.89 34.77 -39.35
CA ALA A 21 -10.58 34.95 -38.69
C ALA A 21 -10.62 34.42 -37.25
N VAL A 22 -11.67 34.75 -36.51
CA VAL A 22 -11.89 34.21 -35.14
C VAL A 22 -12.00 32.69 -35.14
N ALA A 23 -12.82 32.13 -36.07
CA ALA A 23 -12.98 30.66 -36.18
C ALA A 23 -11.65 29.96 -36.54
N ARG A 24 -10.84 30.53 -37.42
CA ARG A 24 -9.52 30.00 -37.75
C ARG A 24 -8.52 30.12 -36.60
N THR A 25 -8.52 31.24 -35.88
CA THR A 25 -7.69 31.40 -34.69
C THR A 25 -8.10 30.39 -33.65
N ALA A 26 -9.41 30.19 -33.43
CA ALA A 26 -9.90 29.16 -32.53
C ALA A 26 -9.49 27.73 -32.97
N LEU A 27 -9.62 27.41 -34.27
CA LEU A 27 -9.17 26.14 -34.83
C LEU A 27 -7.64 25.97 -34.74
N SER A 28 -6.84 27.04 -34.93
CA SER A 28 -5.39 26.97 -34.77
C SER A 28 -4.97 26.76 -33.33
N VAL A 29 -5.70 27.36 -32.39
CA VAL A 29 -5.48 27.16 -30.94
C VAL A 29 -5.85 25.71 -30.58
N ILE A 30 -6.97 25.18 -31.07
CA ILE A 30 -7.38 23.79 -30.86
C ILE A 30 -6.33 22.81 -31.45
N ASN A 31 -5.86 23.09 -32.68
CA ASN A 31 -4.94 22.18 -33.37
C ASN A 31 -3.48 22.26 -32.89
N ASN A 32 -3.02 23.44 -32.46
CA ASN A 32 -1.63 23.65 -32.04
C ASN A 32 -1.41 23.52 -30.53
N GLY A 33 -2.50 23.46 -29.76
CA GLY A 33 -2.44 23.49 -28.29
C GLY A 33 -1.89 24.83 -27.75
N THR A 34 -2.32 25.22 -26.58
CA THR A 34 -1.75 26.36 -25.83
C THR A 34 -1.35 25.91 -24.44
N GLY A 35 -0.31 26.52 -23.85
CA GLY A 35 0.14 26.14 -22.52
C GLY A 35 0.46 24.64 -22.41
N TYR A 36 -0.15 23.96 -21.47
CA TYR A 36 0.06 22.51 -21.23
C TYR A 36 -0.31 21.63 -22.43
N GLY A 37 -1.15 22.09 -23.38
CA GLY A 37 -1.47 21.37 -24.62
C GLY A 37 -0.26 21.18 -25.54
N ASN A 38 0.83 21.94 -25.36
CA ASN A 38 2.09 21.74 -26.05
C ASN A 38 3.07 20.81 -25.30
N TYR A 39 2.77 20.46 -24.05
CA TYR A 39 3.59 19.64 -23.16
C TYR A 39 2.86 18.38 -22.70
N GLY A 40 2.58 18.25 -21.43
CA GLY A 40 1.99 17.05 -20.84
C GLY A 40 0.60 16.68 -21.35
N ALA A 41 -0.22 17.66 -21.77
CA ALA A 41 -1.55 17.44 -22.35
C ALA A 41 -1.54 17.38 -23.89
N SER A 42 -0.38 17.21 -24.52
CA SER A 42 -0.28 17.14 -25.98
C SER A 42 -0.77 15.81 -26.53
N HIS A 43 -1.71 15.84 -27.46
CA HIS A 43 -2.15 14.66 -28.23
C HIS A 43 -1.35 14.45 -29.53
N THR A 44 -0.49 15.39 -29.90
CA THR A 44 0.22 15.41 -31.20
C THR A 44 1.73 15.22 -31.06
N SER A 45 2.33 15.52 -29.90
CA SER A 45 3.77 15.35 -29.69
C SER A 45 4.16 13.85 -29.76
N ARG A 46 5.36 13.57 -30.29
CA ARG A 46 5.85 12.21 -30.49
C ARG A 46 5.90 11.39 -29.19
N SER A 47 6.20 12.01 -28.07
CA SER A 47 6.30 11.39 -26.73
C SER A 47 4.94 11.13 -26.08
N MET A 48 3.91 11.93 -26.39
CA MET A 48 2.64 11.91 -25.68
C MET A 48 1.47 11.33 -26.52
N ARG A 49 1.60 11.29 -27.85
CA ARG A 49 0.50 10.89 -28.76
C ARG A 49 -0.04 9.47 -28.55
N SER A 50 0.77 8.58 -27.96
CA SER A 50 0.40 7.21 -27.64
C SER A 50 -0.10 7.03 -26.21
N TRP A 51 -0.02 8.09 -25.39
CA TRP A 51 -0.48 8.07 -24.02
C TRP A 51 -1.94 8.48 -23.95
N HIS A 52 -2.83 7.52 -24.15
CA HIS A 52 -4.26 7.70 -24.01
C HIS A 52 -4.71 7.23 -22.65
N VAL A 53 -5.22 8.14 -21.84
CA VAL A 53 -5.78 7.86 -20.51
C VAL A 53 -7.23 8.32 -20.45
N GLY A 54 -8.11 7.49 -19.88
CA GLY A 54 -9.46 7.89 -19.53
C GLY A 54 -9.43 8.67 -18.21
N GLY A 55 -10.14 9.78 -18.13
CA GLY A 55 -10.37 10.47 -16.86
C GLY A 55 -11.57 9.86 -16.15
N GLY A 56 -11.42 9.52 -14.87
CA GLY A 56 -12.49 9.01 -14.02
C GLY A 56 -12.57 9.77 -12.70
N SER A 57 -13.65 9.55 -11.94
CA SER A 57 -13.73 9.98 -10.55
C SER A 57 -12.83 9.11 -9.67
N ALA A 58 -12.70 9.45 -8.40
CA ALA A 58 -11.95 8.60 -7.46
C ALA A 58 -12.50 7.17 -7.39
N LYS A 59 -13.79 6.98 -7.69
CA LYS A 59 -14.42 5.66 -7.72
C LYS A 59 -13.83 4.79 -8.84
N GLU A 60 -13.88 5.28 -10.09
CA GLU A 60 -13.41 4.52 -11.26
C GLU A 60 -11.89 4.34 -11.26
N ASP A 61 -11.14 5.39 -10.90
CA ASP A 61 -9.68 5.34 -10.96
C ASP A 61 -9.07 4.51 -9.81
N ILE A 62 -9.66 4.56 -8.62
CA ILE A 62 -9.11 3.97 -7.40
C ILE A 62 -10.00 2.83 -6.88
N GLU A 63 -11.23 3.15 -6.47
CA GLU A 63 -12.05 2.25 -5.66
C GLU A 63 -12.46 0.97 -6.39
N ASP A 64 -12.74 1.02 -7.68
CA ASP A 64 -13.05 -0.16 -8.51
C ASP A 64 -11.84 -1.09 -8.72
N ASN A 65 -10.62 -0.58 -8.50
CA ASN A 65 -9.38 -1.33 -8.64
C ASN A 65 -8.84 -1.90 -7.31
N LEU A 66 -9.40 -1.51 -6.17
CA LEU A 66 -8.85 -1.82 -4.84
C LEU A 66 -8.77 -3.31 -4.55
N GLU A 67 -9.77 -4.10 -4.93
CA GLU A 67 -9.76 -5.55 -4.70
C GLU A 67 -8.51 -6.20 -5.32
N THR A 68 -8.18 -5.81 -6.55
CA THR A 68 -6.98 -6.32 -7.24
C THR A 68 -5.70 -5.78 -6.62
N LEU A 69 -5.65 -4.50 -6.27
CA LEU A 69 -4.48 -3.87 -5.66
C LEU A 69 -4.14 -4.49 -4.29
N ARG A 70 -5.14 -4.72 -3.44
CA ARG A 70 -4.96 -5.37 -2.14
C ARG A 70 -4.43 -6.79 -2.27
N LYS A 71 -5.01 -7.60 -3.17
CA LYS A 71 -4.54 -8.96 -3.44
C LYS A 71 -3.08 -8.96 -3.87
N ARG A 72 -2.69 -8.09 -4.80
CA ARG A 72 -1.32 -7.98 -5.29
C ARG A 72 -0.36 -7.43 -4.24
N SER A 73 -0.81 -6.48 -3.41
CA SER A 73 0.00 -5.93 -2.32
C SER A 73 0.30 -7.00 -1.26
N ARG A 74 -0.69 -7.81 -0.88
CA ARG A 74 -0.50 -8.93 0.04
C ARG A 74 0.39 -10.03 -0.55
N ASP A 75 0.20 -10.38 -1.82
CA ASP A 75 1.07 -11.33 -2.53
C ASP A 75 2.52 -10.83 -2.57
N ALA A 76 2.73 -9.55 -2.88
CA ALA A 76 4.05 -8.93 -2.85
C ALA A 76 4.67 -8.95 -1.44
N TYR A 77 3.88 -8.64 -0.39
CA TYR A 77 4.35 -8.70 0.99
C TYR A 77 4.78 -10.12 1.41
N MET A 78 4.08 -11.15 0.95
CA MET A 78 4.42 -12.54 1.24
C MET A 78 5.59 -13.07 0.42
N GLY A 79 5.66 -12.70 -0.86
CA GLY A 79 6.56 -13.32 -1.83
C GLY A 79 7.78 -12.47 -2.24
N ILE A 80 7.77 -11.15 -2.03
CA ILE A 80 8.87 -10.26 -2.44
C ILE A 80 9.57 -9.68 -1.21
N PRO A 81 10.84 -10.07 -0.94
CA PRO A 81 11.56 -9.62 0.25
C PRO A 81 11.65 -8.09 0.39
N LEU A 82 11.81 -7.37 -0.73
CA LEU A 82 11.87 -5.91 -0.75
C LEU A 82 10.55 -5.27 -0.30
N ALA A 83 9.41 -5.83 -0.72
CA ALA A 83 8.08 -5.38 -0.32
C ALA A 83 7.82 -5.62 1.18
N ALA A 84 8.16 -6.82 1.65
CA ALA A 84 8.08 -7.15 3.07
C ALA A 84 9.00 -6.27 3.92
N GLY A 85 10.22 -6.02 3.44
CA GLY A 85 11.20 -5.15 4.06
C GLY A 85 10.70 -3.71 4.21
N ALA A 86 10.11 -3.14 3.16
CA ALA A 86 9.55 -1.80 3.15
C ALA A 86 8.46 -1.62 4.23
N ILE A 87 7.45 -2.49 4.23
CA ILE A 87 6.35 -2.42 5.21
C ILE A 87 6.86 -2.62 6.64
N LYS A 88 7.75 -3.59 6.86
CA LYS A 88 8.33 -3.84 8.20
C LYS A 88 9.19 -2.68 8.67
N THR A 89 9.95 -2.04 7.79
CA THR A 89 10.77 -0.87 8.11
C THR A 89 9.91 0.31 8.53
N LEU A 90 8.87 0.65 7.77
CA LEU A 90 7.92 1.71 8.13
C LEU A 90 7.22 1.39 9.45
N ARG A 91 6.68 0.18 9.61
CA ARG A 91 6.04 -0.25 10.86
C ARG A 91 6.95 -0.04 12.06
N THR A 92 8.22 -0.45 11.96
CA THR A 92 9.17 -0.35 13.06
C THR A 92 9.54 1.09 13.39
N ASN A 93 9.63 1.98 12.39
CA ASN A 93 10.01 3.37 12.61
C ASN A 93 8.81 4.28 12.94
N VAL A 94 7.60 3.92 12.55
CA VAL A 94 6.39 4.71 12.85
C VAL A 94 5.78 4.30 14.18
N VAL A 95 5.47 3.02 14.35
CA VAL A 95 4.78 2.50 15.53
C VAL A 95 5.76 1.92 16.56
N GLY A 96 6.81 1.26 16.11
CA GLY A 96 7.79 0.62 16.99
C GLY A 96 7.16 -0.44 17.90
N SER A 97 7.36 -0.30 19.19
CA SER A 97 6.76 -1.15 20.23
C SER A 97 5.36 -0.71 20.66
N GLY A 98 4.85 0.36 20.08
CA GLY A 98 3.57 0.99 20.38
C GLY A 98 3.72 2.48 20.67
N LEU A 99 2.74 3.28 20.24
CA LEU A 99 2.67 4.70 20.53
C LEU A 99 2.07 4.89 21.92
N VAL A 100 2.89 5.32 22.87
CA VAL A 100 2.47 5.53 24.25
C VAL A 100 1.91 6.95 24.41
N PRO A 101 0.67 7.12 24.87
CA PRO A 101 0.12 8.43 25.14
C PRO A 101 0.75 9.01 26.40
N THR A 102 1.19 10.26 26.31
CA THR A 102 1.66 11.04 27.46
C THR A 102 0.58 12.06 27.77
N PRO A 103 -0.21 11.88 28.83
CA PRO A 103 -1.24 12.84 29.22
C PRO A 103 -0.63 14.22 29.49
N GLN A 104 -1.25 15.25 28.90
CA GLN A 104 -0.94 16.65 29.16
C GLN A 104 -2.22 17.37 29.50
N VAL A 105 -2.60 17.31 30.76
CA VAL A 105 -3.79 17.96 31.25
C VAL A 105 -3.58 19.48 31.22
N ASP A 106 -4.54 20.24 30.68
CA ASP A 106 -4.52 21.69 30.70
C ASP A 106 -4.85 22.21 32.11
N ALA A 107 -3.81 22.34 32.93
CA ALA A 107 -3.92 22.71 34.33
C ALA A 107 -4.55 24.11 34.51
N ASP A 108 -4.20 25.05 33.63
CA ASP A 108 -4.69 26.43 33.70
C ASP A 108 -6.20 26.48 33.45
N TYR A 109 -6.68 25.80 32.43
CA TYR A 109 -8.09 25.73 32.07
C TYR A 109 -8.92 25.01 33.13
N LEU A 110 -8.37 23.97 33.74
CA LEU A 110 -9.05 23.19 34.78
C LEU A 110 -8.86 23.76 36.19
N HIS A 111 -8.13 24.87 36.33
CA HIS A 111 -7.84 25.50 37.64
C HIS A 111 -7.14 24.55 38.62
N LEU A 112 -6.26 23.69 38.12
CA LEU A 112 -5.45 22.78 38.93
C LEU A 112 -4.09 23.39 39.26
N THR A 113 -3.54 23.01 40.40
CA THR A 113 -2.13 23.27 40.67
C THR A 113 -1.24 22.33 39.89
N GLU A 114 0.05 22.66 39.66
CA GLU A 114 1.01 21.78 38.98
C GLU A 114 1.07 20.39 39.66
N GLU A 115 1.11 20.34 40.99
CA GLU A 115 1.14 19.08 41.76
C GLU A 115 -0.14 18.25 41.52
N GLN A 116 -1.30 18.88 41.39
CA GLN A 116 -2.57 18.22 41.12
C GLN A 116 -2.60 17.69 39.67
N ALA A 117 -2.11 18.47 38.74
CA ALA A 117 -2.01 18.05 37.33
C ALA A 117 -1.05 16.87 37.16
N ASP A 118 0.13 16.91 37.78
CA ASP A 118 1.10 15.81 37.73
C ASP A 118 0.55 14.54 38.36
N HIS A 119 -0.12 14.66 39.53
CA HIS A 119 -0.76 13.50 40.15
C HIS A 119 -1.85 12.89 39.27
N LEU A 120 -2.70 13.73 38.68
CA LEU A 120 -3.76 13.29 37.75
C LEU A 120 -3.17 12.64 36.48
N GLN A 121 -2.14 13.21 35.88
CA GLN A 121 -1.44 12.64 34.71
C GLN A 121 -0.82 11.28 35.03
N ALA A 122 -0.22 11.12 36.21
CA ALA A 122 0.32 9.85 36.67
C ALA A 122 -0.78 8.81 36.93
N GLU A 123 -1.92 9.21 37.45
CA GLU A 123 -3.11 8.35 37.64
C GLU A 123 -3.68 7.90 36.30
N ILE A 124 -3.88 8.82 35.36
CA ILE A 124 -4.33 8.53 34.00
C ILE A 124 -3.39 7.53 33.31
N SER A 125 -2.08 7.77 33.37
CA SER A 125 -1.08 6.89 32.76
C SER A 125 -1.13 5.48 33.30
N ARG A 126 -1.28 5.32 34.61
CA ARG A 126 -1.39 4.02 35.29
C ARG A 126 -2.66 3.27 34.93
N GLU A 127 -3.80 3.98 34.91
CA GLU A 127 -5.08 3.38 34.54
C GLU A 127 -5.15 3.01 33.07
N PHE A 128 -4.57 3.83 32.19
CA PHE A 128 -4.45 3.51 30.77
C PHE A 128 -3.58 2.27 30.53
N SER A 129 -2.42 2.20 31.19
CA SER A 129 -1.55 1.04 31.08
C SER A 129 -2.22 -0.24 31.56
N LEU A 130 -3.03 -0.18 32.63
CA LEU A 130 -3.81 -1.33 33.07
C LEU A 130 -4.70 -1.90 31.96
N TRP A 131 -5.38 -1.04 31.20
CA TRP A 131 -6.21 -1.45 30.06
C TRP A 131 -5.37 -1.86 28.84
N ALA A 132 -4.37 -1.05 28.48
CA ALA A 132 -3.60 -1.18 27.26
C ALA A 132 -2.66 -2.40 27.26
N ASP A 133 -2.09 -2.76 28.39
CA ASP A 133 -1.17 -3.91 28.52
C ASP A 133 -1.91 -5.25 28.54
N SER A 134 -3.21 -5.23 28.75
CA SER A 134 -4.02 -6.43 28.82
C SER A 134 -4.60 -6.81 27.45
N ALA A 135 -4.64 -8.11 27.15
CA ALA A 135 -5.38 -8.64 26.00
C ALA A 135 -6.91 -8.46 26.14
N ALA A 136 -7.39 -7.93 27.27
CA ALA A 136 -8.80 -7.60 27.45
C ALA A 136 -9.26 -6.43 26.56
N CYS A 137 -8.36 -5.58 26.08
CA CYS A 137 -8.63 -4.51 25.14
C CYS A 137 -8.94 -5.01 23.71
N ASP A 138 -8.58 -6.25 23.40
CA ASP A 138 -8.84 -6.90 22.12
C ASP A 138 -10.11 -7.77 22.21
N ALA A 139 -11.01 -7.61 21.25
CA ALA A 139 -12.21 -8.44 21.15
C ALA A 139 -11.91 -9.92 20.88
N SER A 140 -10.78 -10.22 20.22
CA SER A 140 -10.29 -11.59 20.02
C SER A 140 -9.58 -12.14 21.26
N GLY A 141 -9.10 -11.28 22.16
CA GLY A 141 -8.36 -11.65 23.36
C GLY A 141 -6.94 -12.13 23.09
N MET A 142 -6.37 -11.85 21.94
CA MET A 142 -5.05 -12.31 21.53
C MET A 142 -3.96 -11.27 21.78
N ASP A 143 -4.26 -9.99 21.57
CA ASP A 143 -3.29 -8.92 21.53
C ASP A 143 -3.60 -7.83 22.56
N ASN A 144 -2.55 -7.18 23.08
CA ASN A 144 -2.69 -5.96 23.84
C ASN A 144 -2.76 -4.73 22.90
N PHE A 145 -3.03 -3.55 23.43
CA PHE A 145 -3.23 -2.35 22.60
C PHE A 145 -2.01 -1.98 21.75
N TRP A 146 -0.80 -2.22 22.24
CA TRP A 146 0.42 -1.94 21.51
C TRP A 146 0.60 -2.84 20.27
N ARG A 147 0.24 -4.11 20.42
CA ARG A 147 0.23 -5.06 19.29
C ARG A 147 -0.91 -4.80 18.32
N LEU A 148 -2.08 -4.37 18.82
CA LEU A 148 -3.18 -3.93 17.97
C LEU A 148 -2.79 -2.73 17.11
N GLN A 149 -2.06 -1.75 17.64
CA GLN A 149 -1.51 -0.63 16.86
C GLN A 149 -0.58 -1.14 15.75
N THR A 150 0.33 -2.05 16.08
CA THR A 150 1.28 -2.64 15.12
C THR A 150 0.54 -3.40 14.00
N LEU A 151 -0.47 -4.17 14.36
CA LEU A 151 -1.30 -4.92 13.41
C LEU A 151 -2.14 -4.00 12.54
N ALA A 152 -2.78 -2.99 13.14
CA ALA A 152 -3.57 -2.00 12.43
C ALA A 152 -2.72 -1.21 11.43
N PHE A 153 -1.55 -0.73 11.84
CA PHE A 153 -0.65 0.01 10.95
C PHE A 153 -0.11 -0.87 9.81
N THR A 154 0.24 -2.13 10.09
CA THR A 154 0.65 -3.08 9.04
C THR A 154 -0.47 -3.33 8.05
N SER A 155 -1.71 -3.51 8.52
CA SER A 155 -2.89 -3.68 7.66
C SER A 155 -3.14 -2.43 6.82
N PHE A 156 -3.03 -1.24 7.41
CA PHE A 156 -3.14 0.04 6.70
C PHE A 156 -2.14 0.15 5.55
N LEU A 157 -0.85 -0.10 5.80
CA LEU A 157 0.18 -0.05 4.76
C LEU A 157 -0.06 -1.08 3.64
N MET A 158 -0.48 -2.28 4.02
CA MET A 158 -0.65 -3.40 3.09
C MET A 158 -1.93 -3.31 2.26
N ASN A 159 -3.01 -2.81 2.84
CA ASN A 159 -4.35 -2.81 2.22
C ASN A 159 -4.85 -1.40 1.84
N GLY A 160 -4.17 -0.34 2.30
CA GLY A 160 -4.55 1.06 2.10
C GLY A 160 -5.48 1.61 3.19
N ASP A 161 -6.19 0.74 3.87
CA ASP A 161 -7.02 1.10 5.02
C ASP A 161 -7.12 -0.05 6.03
N VAL A 162 -7.54 0.28 7.25
CA VAL A 162 -7.89 -0.67 8.30
C VAL A 162 -9.05 -0.11 9.10
N PHE A 163 -9.89 -0.99 9.61
CA PHE A 163 -11.05 -0.63 10.41
C PHE A 163 -10.94 -1.28 11.79
N ALA A 164 -11.44 -0.56 12.80
CA ALA A 164 -11.58 -1.11 14.14
C ALA A 164 -12.98 -0.78 14.69
N ALA A 165 -13.77 -1.81 14.95
CA ALA A 165 -15.05 -1.61 15.63
C ALA A 165 -14.82 -1.45 17.11
N VAL A 166 -15.43 -0.41 17.69
CA VAL A 166 -15.47 -0.14 19.12
C VAL A 166 -16.58 -0.97 19.73
N GLN A 167 -16.28 -1.78 20.72
CA GLN A 167 -17.23 -2.66 21.41
C GLN A 167 -17.11 -2.51 22.91
N PHE A 168 -18.21 -2.69 23.61
CA PHE A 168 -18.23 -2.72 25.07
C PHE A 168 -18.77 -4.08 25.51
N LYS A 169 -17.94 -4.82 26.26
CA LYS A 169 -18.30 -6.15 26.79
C LYS A 169 -17.81 -6.28 28.21
N GLU A 170 -18.77 -6.36 29.13
CA GLU A 170 -18.45 -6.58 30.54
C GLU A 170 -17.76 -7.92 30.78
N ARG A 171 -16.77 -7.90 31.66
CA ARG A 171 -16.01 -9.08 32.09
C ARG A 171 -15.96 -9.14 33.61
N THR A 172 -16.09 -10.33 34.14
CA THR A 172 -15.97 -10.55 35.59
C THR A 172 -14.55 -10.23 36.05
N ASN A 173 -14.44 -9.44 37.11
CA ASN A 173 -13.15 -9.02 37.72
C ASN A 173 -12.26 -8.16 36.82
N TRP A 174 -12.82 -7.50 35.81
CA TRP A 174 -12.08 -6.57 34.95
C TRP A 174 -12.76 -5.20 34.94
N PRO A 175 -12.02 -4.09 35.14
CA PRO A 175 -12.63 -2.77 35.35
C PRO A 175 -13.15 -2.11 34.07
N TYR A 176 -12.77 -2.58 32.89
CA TYR A 176 -13.10 -1.95 31.61
C TYR A 176 -13.87 -2.90 30.70
N ALA A 177 -14.89 -2.37 30.02
CA ALA A 177 -15.66 -3.10 29.02
C ALA A 177 -15.19 -2.80 27.59
N LEU A 178 -14.50 -1.68 27.39
CA LEU A 178 -14.00 -1.27 26.07
C LEU A 178 -13.08 -2.31 25.45
N GLN A 179 -13.42 -2.68 24.22
CA GLN A 179 -12.65 -3.59 23.37
C GLN A 179 -12.60 -3.06 21.95
N LEU A 180 -11.50 -3.32 21.26
CA LEU A 180 -11.34 -3.06 19.84
C LEU A 180 -11.39 -4.38 19.07
N ARG A 181 -12.16 -4.38 17.99
CA ARG A 181 -12.15 -5.48 17.02
C ARG A 181 -11.58 -4.98 15.70
N LEU A 182 -10.37 -5.38 15.37
CA LEU A 182 -9.81 -5.10 14.04
C LEU A 182 -10.58 -5.86 12.97
N ILE A 183 -10.83 -5.19 11.85
CA ILE A 183 -11.58 -5.69 10.71
C ILE A 183 -10.69 -5.53 9.48
N GLU A 184 -10.49 -6.61 8.73
CA GLU A 184 -9.76 -6.53 7.47
C GLU A 184 -10.45 -5.63 6.46
N ALA A 185 -9.66 -4.92 5.68
CA ALA A 185 -10.14 -4.00 4.65
C ALA A 185 -11.15 -4.63 3.69
N ASP A 186 -10.98 -5.92 3.34
CA ASP A 186 -11.87 -6.64 2.43
C ASP A 186 -13.21 -7.06 3.07
N GLN A 187 -13.30 -7.10 4.40
CA GLN A 187 -14.56 -7.36 5.09
C GLN A 187 -15.49 -6.13 5.07
N VAL A 188 -14.92 -4.92 4.89
CA VAL A 188 -15.73 -3.74 4.61
C VAL A 188 -15.95 -3.67 3.10
N CYS A 189 -17.07 -4.20 2.65
CA CYS A 189 -17.42 -4.33 1.24
C CYS A 189 -18.92 -4.17 1.02
N SER A 190 -19.28 -3.79 -0.20
CA SER A 190 -20.69 -3.61 -0.57
C SER A 190 -21.43 -4.95 -0.56
N PRO A 191 -22.67 -5.00 -0.02
CA PRO A 191 -23.50 -6.19 -0.05
C PRO A 191 -23.75 -6.63 -1.51
N ASP A 192 -23.63 -7.94 -1.77
CA ASP A 192 -23.94 -8.58 -3.07
C ASP A 192 -23.23 -7.98 -4.29
N ARG A 193 -22.14 -7.22 -4.09
CA ARG A 193 -21.43 -6.51 -5.17
C ARG A 193 -22.32 -5.57 -6.00
N THR A 194 -23.37 -5.05 -5.39
CA THR A 194 -24.42 -4.24 -6.03
C THR A 194 -23.97 -2.85 -6.45
N ASP A 195 -22.76 -2.43 -6.06
CA ASP A 195 -22.11 -1.20 -6.50
C ASP A 195 -21.85 -1.12 -8.01
N ARG A 196 -21.97 -2.25 -8.73
CA ARG A 196 -21.78 -2.35 -10.20
C ARG A 196 -23.08 -2.50 -10.98
N MET A 197 -24.22 -2.66 -10.32
CA MET A 197 -25.50 -2.96 -10.96
C MET A 197 -26.53 -1.86 -10.75
N ASN A 198 -27.64 -1.93 -11.53
CA ASN A 198 -28.76 -0.99 -11.48
C ASN A 198 -29.23 -0.65 -10.06
N PRO A 199 -29.78 0.56 -9.84
CA PRO A 199 -30.18 1.02 -8.54
C PRO A 199 -31.17 0.05 -7.90
N CYS A 200 -30.73 -0.67 -6.89
CA CYS A 200 -31.60 -1.44 -6.02
C CYS A 200 -31.44 -0.91 -4.59
N LYS A 201 -32.38 -1.21 -3.75
CA LYS A 201 -32.33 -0.85 -2.33
C LYS A 201 -31.91 -2.07 -1.52
N VAL A 202 -30.87 -1.92 -0.69
CA VAL A 202 -30.49 -2.91 0.31
C VAL A 202 -30.95 -2.37 1.66
N ASN A 203 -31.83 -3.11 2.34
CA ASN A 203 -32.41 -2.69 3.62
C ASN A 203 -33.01 -1.26 3.60
N GLY A 204 -33.59 -0.84 2.47
CA GLY A 204 -34.18 0.48 2.32
C GLY A 204 -33.21 1.60 1.93
N VAL A 205 -31.91 1.33 1.87
CA VAL A 205 -30.90 2.28 1.44
C VAL A 205 -30.65 2.17 -0.06
N ASP A 206 -30.55 3.31 -0.73
CA ASP A 206 -30.19 3.36 -2.16
C ASP A 206 -28.74 2.93 -2.34
N VAL A 207 -28.51 1.87 -3.10
CA VAL A 207 -27.16 1.31 -3.32
C VAL A 207 -26.19 2.25 -4.03
N HIS A 208 -26.68 3.30 -4.68
CA HIS A 208 -25.79 4.34 -5.22
C HIS A 208 -25.01 5.10 -4.15
N GLN A 209 -25.45 5.05 -2.92
CA GLN A 209 -24.76 5.65 -1.79
C GLN A 209 -23.70 4.73 -1.15
N ILE A 210 -23.67 3.45 -1.53
CA ILE A 210 -22.72 2.48 -0.98
C ILE A 210 -21.64 2.18 -2.01
N VAL A 211 -20.40 2.52 -1.70
CA VAL A 211 -19.24 2.21 -2.55
C VAL A 211 -18.17 1.55 -1.70
N GLN A 212 -17.76 0.35 -2.10
CA GLN A 212 -16.73 -0.45 -1.39
C GLN A 212 -17.02 -0.58 0.12
N GLY A 213 -18.31 -0.76 0.48
CA GLY A 213 -18.76 -0.89 1.86
C GLY A 213 -18.89 0.39 2.65
N VAL A 214 -18.61 1.55 2.06
CA VAL A 214 -18.78 2.86 2.67
C VAL A 214 -20.08 3.49 2.18
N GLU A 215 -20.99 3.75 3.11
CA GLU A 215 -22.27 4.43 2.85
C GLU A 215 -22.12 5.92 3.12
N THR A 216 -22.52 6.73 2.14
CA THR A 216 -22.46 8.20 2.25
C THR A 216 -23.83 8.81 2.05
N ASP A 217 -24.05 9.97 2.64
CA ASP A 217 -25.21 10.81 2.39
C ASP A 217 -25.07 11.56 1.04
N LYS A 218 -26.09 12.39 0.74
CA LYS A 218 -26.10 13.21 -0.49
C LYS A 218 -24.99 14.28 -0.54
N SER A 219 -24.43 14.65 0.61
CA SER A 219 -23.32 15.60 0.71
C SER A 219 -21.94 14.93 0.59
N GLY A 220 -21.91 13.59 0.60
CA GLY A 220 -20.69 12.79 0.60
C GLY A 220 -20.14 12.48 1.98
N ALA A 221 -20.85 12.84 3.05
CA ALA A 221 -20.47 12.49 4.43
C ALA A 221 -20.69 10.99 4.67
N VAL A 222 -19.74 10.35 5.35
CA VAL A 222 -19.84 8.93 5.70
C VAL A 222 -20.82 8.74 6.84
N ILE A 223 -21.87 7.94 6.61
CA ILE A 223 -22.93 7.67 7.59
C ILE A 223 -22.88 6.25 8.16
N ALA A 224 -22.38 5.27 7.38
CA ALA A 224 -22.25 3.90 7.85
C ALA A 224 -21.20 3.12 7.07
N TYR A 225 -20.79 2.00 7.67
CA TYR A 225 -19.95 0.98 7.06
C TYR A 225 -20.69 -0.35 6.99
N TRP A 226 -20.55 -1.06 5.87
CA TRP A 226 -21.11 -2.38 5.66
C TRP A 226 -20.03 -3.43 5.86
N VAL A 227 -20.15 -4.17 6.95
CA VAL A 227 -19.17 -5.15 7.38
C VAL A 227 -19.67 -6.56 7.09
N ALA A 228 -18.94 -7.30 6.29
CA ALA A 228 -19.21 -8.71 6.01
C ALA A 228 -18.91 -9.59 7.25
N SER A 229 -19.71 -10.60 7.48
CA SER A 229 -19.58 -11.54 8.62
C SER A 229 -18.26 -12.29 8.63
N ARG A 230 -17.61 -12.42 7.47
CA ARG A 230 -16.31 -13.07 7.27
C ARG A 230 -15.62 -12.49 6.03
N HIS A 231 -14.36 -12.86 5.82
CA HIS A 231 -13.67 -12.46 4.58
C HIS A 231 -14.44 -12.98 3.36
N PRO A 232 -14.76 -12.12 2.36
CA PRO A 232 -15.59 -12.49 1.21
C PRO A 232 -15.07 -13.66 0.37
N LEU A 233 -13.75 -13.91 0.43
CA LEU A 233 -13.08 -14.99 -0.30
C LEU A 233 -12.69 -16.18 0.61
N ALA A 234 -13.21 -16.27 1.83
CA ALA A 234 -12.98 -17.43 2.69
C ALA A 234 -13.73 -18.64 2.13
N TYR A 235 -13.03 -19.77 1.97
CA TYR A 235 -13.55 -21.02 1.40
C TYR A 235 -14.03 -22.01 2.47
N ASP A 236 -13.63 -21.80 3.71
CA ASP A 236 -13.78 -22.76 4.82
C ASP A 236 -15.15 -22.74 5.50
N ASN A 237 -16.01 -21.79 5.16
CA ASN A 237 -17.30 -21.63 5.79
C ASN A 237 -18.45 -21.72 4.77
N PRO A 238 -19.31 -22.78 4.82
CA PRO A 238 -20.44 -22.97 3.91
C PRO A 238 -21.63 -22.02 4.20
N LEU A 239 -21.63 -21.29 5.31
CA LEU A 239 -22.71 -20.39 5.65
C LEU A 239 -22.79 -19.21 4.67
N PRO A 240 -23.98 -18.69 4.37
CA PRO A 240 -24.15 -17.51 3.53
C PRO A 240 -23.36 -16.33 4.10
N LEU A 241 -22.78 -15.54 3.21
CA LEU A 241 -22.17 -14.26 3.59
C LEU A 241 -23.27 -13.28 3.95
N THR A 242 -23.17 -12.67 5.12
CA THR A 242 -24.10 -11.65 5.61
C THR A 242 -23.38 -10.36 5.90
N TRP A 243 -24.06 -9.24 5.82
CA TRP A 243 -23.51 -7.92 6.11
C TRP A 243 -24.23 -7.28 7.27
N THR A 244 -23.45 -6.64 8.13
CA THR A 244 -23.95 -5.79 9.21
C THR A 244 -23.68 -4.34 8.85
N ARG A 245 -24.73 -3.53 8.85
CA ARG A 245 -24.60 -2.08 8.73
C ARG A 245 -24.23 -1.50 10.09
N VAL A 246 -23.04 -0.89 10.16
CA VAL A 246 -22.55 -0.22 11.37
C VAL A 246 -22.58 1.29 11.12
N GLU A 247 -23.31 2.04 11.94
CA GLU A 247 -23.32 3.51 11.86
C GLU A 247 -21.90 4.03 12.14
N ALA A 248 -21.43 4.96 11.32
CA ALA A 248 -20.07 5.49 11.44
C ALA A 248 -19.85 6.19 12.78
N ARG A 249 -20.89 6.89 13.24
CA ARG A 249 -20.88 7.62 14.51
C ARG A 249 -22.16 7.31 15.29
N ASP A 250 -22.04 7.33 16.58
CA ASP A 250 -23.18 7.29 17.48
C ASP A 250 -24.03 8.57 17.34
N LYS A 251 -25.35 8.43 17.37
CA LYS A 251 -26.27 9.55 17.13
C LYS A 251 -26.39 10.51 18.31
N GLU A 252 -26.18 10.01 19.53
CA GLU A 252 -26.35 10.78 20.75
C GLU A 252 -25.02 11.47 21.11
N THR A 253 -23.93 10.75 21.05
CA THR A 253 -22.60 11.26 21.46
C THR A 253 -21.81 11.87 20.31
N GLY A 254 -22.13 11.52 19.05
CA GLY A 254 -21.33 11.91 17.87
C GLY A 254 -20.00 11.18 17.73
N GLU A 255 -19.68 10.29 18.66
CA GLU A 255 -18.41 9.57 18.67
C GLU A 255 -18.38 8.41 17.67
N PRO A 256 -17.19 8.03 17.16
CA PRO A 256 -17.07 6.97 16.18
C PRO A 256 -17.39 5.58 16.78
N ASN A 257 -18.27 4.82 16.12
CA ASN A 257 -18.51 3.40 16.43
C ASN A 257 -17.50 2.49 15.74
N ILE A 258 -16.91 2.98 14.64
CA ILE A 258 -15.90 2.30 13.89
C ILE A 258 -14.80 3.30 13.53
N LEU A 259 -13.57 2.96 13.88
CA LEU A 259 -12.39 3.72 13.52
C LEU A 259 -11.96 3.32 12.12
N CYS A 260 -11.60 4.28 11.29
CA CYS A 260 -11.12 4.06 9.94
C CYS A 260 -9.80 4.80 9.75
N VAL A 261 -8.71 4.06 9.66
CA VAL A 261 -7.40 4.61 9.31
C VAL A 261 -7.25 4.52 7.81
N THR A 262 -7.15 5.67 7.15
CA THR A 262 -7.04 5.73 5.69
C THR A 262 -6.33 6.99 5.25
N GLN A 263 -5.50 6.88 4.23
CA GLN A 263 -4.91 8.03 3.56
C GLN A 263 -5.63 8.29 2.24
N ARG A 264 -6.13 9.53 2.06
CA ARG A 264 -6.86 9.94 0.87
C ARG A 264 -5.98 10.85 0.02
N GLU A 265 -5.84 10.50 -1.24
CA GLU A 265 -5.10 11.28 -2.24
C GLU A 265 -6.03 12.18 -3.06
N ARG A 266 -7.33 11.85 -3.11
CA ARG A 266 -8.36 12.63 -3.82
C ARG A 266 -9.54 12.93 -2.92
N ALA A 267 -10.12 14.13 -3.04
CA ALA A 267 -11.21 14.61 -2.18
C ALA A 267 -12.45 13.71 -2.17
N GLY A 268 -12.78 13.08 -3.30
CA GLY A 268 -13.93 12.16 -3.41
C GLY A 268 -13.64 10.70 -3.05
N GLN A 269 -12.42 10.38 -2.63
CA GLN A 269 -12.01 9.03 -2.27
C GLN A 269 -12.54 8.63 -0.89
N ARG A 270 -13.06 7.40 -0.79
CA ARG A 270 -13.63 6.84 0.46
C ARG A 270 -12.75 5.76 1.06
N ARG A 271 -11.93 5.10 0.26
CA ARG A 271 -11.07 3.98 0.65
C ARG A 271 -9.62 4.28 0.31
N GLY A 272 -8.70 3.80 1.13
CA GLY A 272 -7.26 4.00 0.93
C GLY A 272 -6.65 3.11 -0.15
N VAL A 273 -5.48 3.50 -0.62
CA VAL A 273 -4.68 2.76 -1.60
C VAL A 273 -3.52 2.07 -0.87
N PRO A 274 -3.22 0.78 -1.14
CA PRO A 274 -2.05 0.12 -0.58
C PRO A 274 -0.76 0.88 -0.87
N LEU A 275 0.13 1.00 0.11
CA LEU A 275 1.43 1.67 -0.03
C LEU A 275 2.22 1.17 -1.25
N LEU A 276 2.15 -0.13 -1.51
CA LEU A 276 2.90 -0.76 -2.59
C LEU A 276 2.28 -0.53 -3.98
N ALA A 277 1.06 0.00 -4.09
CA ALA A 277 0.33 0.10 -5.36
C ALA A 277 1.16 0.72 -6.51
N PRO A 278 1.83 1.88 -6.35
CA PRO A 278 2.59 2.50 -7.44
C PRO A 278 3.83 1.70 -7.84
N VAL A 279 4.38 0.88 -6.96
CA VAL A 279 5.65 0.16 -7.16
C VAL A 279 5.48 -1.32 -7.47
N LEU A 280 4.26 -1.87 -7.40
CA LEU A 280 3.97 -3.29 -7.71
C LEU A 280 4.49 -3.73 -9.08
N PRO A 281 4.29 -2.96 -10.18
CA PRO A 281 4.82 -3.37 -11.49
C PRO A 281 6.35 -3.47 -11.51
N THR A 282 7.02 -2.48 -10.91
CA THR A 282 8.48 -2.42 -10.82
C THR A 282 9.02 -3.59 -9.99
N MET A 283 8.45 -3.85 -8.82
CA MET A 283 8.85 -4.98 -7.97
C MET A 283 8.66 -6.33 -8.67
N LYS A 284 7.58 -6.51 -9.41
CA LYS A 284 7.32 -7.74 -10.17
C LYS A 284 8.36 -7.95 -11.28
N GLN A 285 8.75 -6.87 -11.97
CA GLN A 285 9.78 -6.93 -13.00
C GLN A 285 11.16 -7.22 -12.41
N MET A 286 11.51 -6.64 -11.26
CA MET A 286 12.75 -6.94 -10.55
C MET A 286 12.83 -8.43 -10.21
N GLY A 287 11.78 -9.02 -9.66
CA GLY A 287 11.74 -10.46 -9.37
C GLY A 287 11.98 -11.30 -10.64
N ARG A 288 11.24 -11.01 -11.72
CA ARG A 288 11.41 -11.73 -13.00
C ARG A 288 12.83 -11.61 -13.59
N TYR A 289 13.45 -10.44 -13.45
CA TYR A 289 14.81 -10.23 -13.92
C TYR A 289 15.81 -11.04 -13.09
N THR A 290 15.64 -11.05 -11.77
CA THR A 290 16.47 -11.87 -10.86
C THR A 290 16.32 -13.37 -11.17
N ASP A 291 15.10 -13.85 -11.39
CA ASP A 291 14.85 -15.26 -11.75
C ASP A 291 15.51 -15.62 -13.09
N ALA A 292 15.43 -14.72 -14.10
CA ALA A 292 16.04 -14.92 -15.41
C ALA A 292 17.57 -14.92 -15.33
N GLU A 293 18.18 -14.03 -14.54
CA GLU A 293 19.63 -13.96 -14.35
C GLU A 293 20.14 -15.20 -13.59
N LEU A 294 19.40 -15.65 -12.57
CA LEU A 294 19.72 -16.88 -11.86
C LEU A 294 19.64 -18.11 -12.78
N ALA A 295 18.59 -18.20 -13.59
CA ALA A 295 18.45 -19.27 -14.58
C ALA A 295 19.61 -19.24 -15.61
N ALA A 296 19.97 -18.06 -16.11
CA ALA A 296 21.09 -17.89 -17.00
C ALA A 296 22.43 -18.31 -16.35
N ALA A 297 22.64 -17.93 -15.07
CA ALA A 297 23.82 -18.33 -14.32
C ALA A 297 23.89 -19.85 -14.10
N ILE A 298 22.76 -20.51 -13.82
CA ILE A 298 22.69 -21.97 -13.69
C ILE A 298 23.04 -22.66 -15.01
N VAL A 299 22.44 -22.22 -16.13
CA VAL A 299 22.73 -22.75 -17.45
C VAL A 299 24.22 -22.53 -17.80
N ALA A 300 24.73 -21.33 -17.54
CA ALA A 300 26.11 -20.98 -17.76
C ALA A 300 27.10 -21.85 -16.97
N SER A 301 26.75 -22.18 -15.72
CA SER A 301 27.57 -23.06 -14.87
C SER A 301 27.54 -24.53 -15.32
N SER A 302 26.50 -24.92 -16.05
CA SER A 302 26.31 -26.30 -16.52
C SER A 302 26.96 -26.54 -17.91
N ILE A 303 27.13 -25.49 -18.73
CA ILE A 303 27.68 -25.59 -20.07
C ILE A 303 29.15 -25.12 -20.05
N THR A 304 30.08 -26.05 -20.08
CA THR A 304 31.52 -25.75 -20.01
C THR A 304 32.24 -25.82 -21.34
N LEU A 305 31.70 -26.52 -22.33
CA LEU A 305 32.39 -26.77 -23.59
C LEU A 305 31.42 -26.96 -24.76
N PHE A 306 31.68 -26.30 -25.89
CA PHE A 306 31.09 -26.63 -27.19
C PHE A 306 32.16 -27.29 -28.08
N ILE A 307 31.76 -28.34 -28.81
CA ILE A 307 32.62 -28.99 -29.77
C ILE A 307 32.21 -28.51 -31.16
N LYS A 308 33.16 -27.87 -31.85
CA LYS A 308 32.95 -27.39 -33.20
C LYS A 308 33.58 -28.34 -34.18
N HIS A 309 32.80 -28.85 -35.15
CA HIS A 309 33.27 -29.63 -36.26
C HIS A 309 33.61 -28.72 -37.45
N ASP A 310 34.84 -28.74 -37.91
CA ASP A 310 35.29 -27.98 -39.08
C ASP A 310 34.90 -28.64 -40.43
N ASN A 311 34.49 -29.93 -40.42
CA ASN A 311 33.96 -30.61 -41.58
C ASN A 311 32.71 -31.42 -41.21
N PRO A 312 31.59 -31.27 -41.94
CA PRO A 312 30.42 -32.11 -41.74
C PRO A 312 30.63 -33.47 -42.40
N VAL A 313 31.49 -34.30 -41.84
CA VAL A 313 31.54 -35.72 -42.20
C VAL A 313 30.55 -36.45 -41.34
N SER A 314 29.67 -37.22 -41.96
CA SER A 314 28.66 -38.07 -41.30
C SER A 314 29.33 -39.04 -40.33
N GLY A 315 29.37 -38.69 -39.09
CA GLY A 315 29.79 -39.51 -37.96
C GLY A 315 29.11 -39.01 -36.70
N ALA A 316 28.77 -39.89 -35.79
CA ALA A 316 28.15 -39.54 -34.53
C ALA A 316 29.02 -38.53 -33.74
N PRO A 317 28.46 -37.52 -33.06
CA PRO A 317 29.19 -36.71 -32.12
C PRO A 317 29.87 -37.64 -31.10
N PHE A 318 31.17 -37.38 -30.80
CA PHE A 318 32.01 -38.19 -29.90
C PHE A 318 32.65 -39.48 -30.46
N GLY A 319 32.79 -39.62 -31.78
CA GLY A 319 33.74 -40.58 -32.37
C GLY A 319 33.39 -42.05 -32.35
N GLU A 320 32.27 -42.44 -31.81
CA GLU A 320 31.76 -43.80 -31.93
C GLU A 320 30.44 -43.79 -32.69
N ASP A 321 30.39 -44.55 -33.82
CA ASP A 321 29.11 -44.90 -34.43
C ASP A 321 28.28 -45.65 -33.36
N PRO A 322 27.04 -45.29 -33.12
CA PRO A 322 26.20 -46.06 -32.23
C PRO A 322 26.15 -47.50 -32.78
N PRO A 323 26.35 -48.52 -31.92
CA PRO A 323 26.19 -49.89 -32.37
C PRO A 323 24.81 -50.03 -33.01
N ASP A 324 24.75 -50.69 -34.17
CA ASP A 324 23.52 -51.07 -34.90
C ASP A 324 22.50 -51.72 -33.97
N LYS A 325 21.81 -50.92 -33.16
CA LYS A 325 20.65 -51.34 -32.44
C LYS A 325 19.46 -51.10 -33.35
N ALA A 326 18.86 -52.20 -33.80
CA ALA A 326 17.56 -52.19 -34.42
C ALA A 326 16.65 -51.27 -33.60
N GLU A 327 16.09 -50.24 -34.25
CA GLU A 327 15.15 -49.30 -33.65
C GLU A 327 13.97 -50.09 -33.08
N ASP A 328 13.91 -50.25 -31.76
CA ASP A 328 12.68 -50.63 -31.07
C ASP A 328 11.78 -49.38 -31.10
N PRO A 329 10.63 -49.45 -31.82
CA PRO A 329 9.72 -48.28 -31.96
C PRO A 329 9.08 -47.86 -30.67
N ASN A 330 9.38 -48.51 -29.55
CA ASN A 330 8.86 -48.17 -28.20
C ASN A 330 9.92 -47.51 -27.29
N THR A 331 11.13 -47.23 -27.74
CA THR A 331 12.12 -46.52 -26.91
C THR A 331 11.81 -45.03 -26.91
N PRO A 332 11.57 -44.42 -25.74
CA PRO A 332 11.33 -43.00 -25.65
C PRO A 332 12.57 -42.22 -26.11
N PRO A 333 12.45 -41.03 -26.73
CA PRO A 333 13.55 -40.25 -27.26
C PRO A 333 14.52 -39.65 -26.20
N ASP A 334 14.47 -40.13 -24.97
CA ASP A 334 15.25 -39.61 -23.83
C ASP A 334 16.71 -40.17 -23.72
N GLU A 335 17.11 -41.14 -24.56
CA GLU A 335 18.48 -41.71 -24.48
C GLU A 335 19.57 -40.84 -25.15
N LEU A 336 19.23 -39.73 -25.77
CA LEU A 336 20.20 -38.73 -26.29
C LEU A 336 20.49 -37.59 -25.29
N ALA A 337 20.00 -37.69 -24.08
CA ALA A 337 20.36 -36.74 -23.05
C ALA A 337 21.81 -36.97 -22.61
N ILE A 338 22.71 -36.14 -23.10
CA ILE A 338 24.08 -36.06 -22.58
C ILE A 338 23.96 -35.64 -21.11
N ASN A 339 24.23 -36.55 -20.18
CA ASN A 339 24.33 -36.25 -18.77
C ASN A 339 25.55 -35.38 -18.52
N LEU A 340 25.39 -34.07 -18.59
CA LEU A 340 26.41 -33.08 -18.26
C LEU A 340 26.58 -33.08 -16.72
N ALA A 341 27.50 -33.90 -16.24
CA ALA A 341 27.92 -33.81 -14.84
C ALA A 341 28.93 -32.63 -14.68
N PRO A 342 28.91 -31.89 -13.58
CA PRO A 342 29.95 -30.90 -13.32
C PRO A 342 31.33 -31.53 -13.36
N SER A 343 32.26 -30.94 -14.14
CA SER A 343 33.61 -31.44 -14.37
C SER A 343 33.72 -32.68 -15.27
N ALA A 344 32.75 -32.98 -16.13
CA ALA A 344 32.90 -34.03 -17.14
C ALA A 344 34.00 -33.64 -18.13
N VAL A 345 34.89 -34.60 -18.38
CA VAL A 345 35.96 -34.47 -19.37
C VAL A 345 35.56 -35.30 -20.58
N PHE A 346 35.55 -34.71 -21.77
CA PHE A 346 35.22 -35.38 -23.01
C PHE A 346 36.47 -35.46 -23.88
N ASP A 347 36.75 -36.64 -24.41
CA ASP A 347 37.77 -36.83 -25.46
C ASP A 347 37.22 -36.34 -26.81
N LEU A 348 38.00 -35.51 -27.50
CA LEU A 348 37.63 -34.91 -28.77
C LEU A 348 38.13 -35.77 -29.92
N ALA A 349 37.30 -35.95 -30.96
CA ALA A 349 37.72 -36.67 -32.18
C ALA A 349 38.65 -35.79 -33.07
N PRO A 350 39.43 -36.39 -33.97
CA PRO A 350 40.25 -35.65 -34.91
C PRO A 350 39.42 -34.71 -35.79
N GLY A 351 39.72 -33.41 -35.73
CA GLY A 351 38.98 -32.34 -36.45
C GLY A 351 37.95 -31.60 -35.59
N GLU A 352 37.83 -31.95 -34.35
CA GLU A 352 37.03 -31.22 -33.35
C GLU A 352 37.88 -30.19 -32.62
N THR A 353 37.38 -29.01 -32.48
CA THR A 353 38.03 -27.96 -31.69
C THR A 353 37.09 -27.54 -30.55
N PRO A 354 37.62 -27.42 -29.32
CA PRO A 354 36.82 -26.93 -28.21
C PRO A 354 36.59 -25.43 -28.39
N ASP A 355 35.34 -25.03 -28.34
CA ASP A 355 34.98 -23.62 -28.24
C ASP A 355 34.43 -23.40 -26.84
N THR A 356 35.08 -22.54 -26.06
CA THR A 356 34.69 -22.25 -24.71
C THR A 356 33.60 -21.21 -24.73
N PHE A 357 32.43 -21.57 -24.25
CA PHE A 357 31.39 -20.60 -23.93
C PHE A 357 31.79 -19.91 -22.62
N ASP A 358 32.18 -18.66 -22.72
CA ASP A 358 32.42 -17.78 -21.55
C ASP A 358 31.14 -16.96 -21.26
N PRO A 359 30.21 -17.51 -20.49
CA PRO A 359 29.01 -16.77 -20.11
C PRO A 359 29.40 -15.75 -19.05
N LYS A 360 29.45 -14.48 -19.44
CA LYS A 360 29.70 -13.37 -18.53
C LYS A 360 28.47 -13.15 -17.65
N HIS A 361 28.16 -14.12 -16.80
CA HIS A 361 27.08 -14.03 -15.77
C HIS A 361 27.69 -14.19 -14.38
N PRO A 362 27.18 -13.38 -13.36
CA PRO A 362 26.22 -12.29 -13.54
C PRO A 362 26.77 -11.17 -14.39
N THR A 363 25.90 -10.56 -15.22
CA THR A 363 26.31 -9.44 -16.07
C THR A 363 26.80 -8.29 -15.19
N THR A 364 27.87 -7.59 -15.60
CA THR A 364 28.39 -6.42 -14.88
C THR A 364 27.37 -5.30 -14.73
N THR A 365 26.25 -5.37 -15.48
CA THR A 365 25.14 -4.41 -15.46
C THR A 365 24.04 -4.78 -14.45
N TYR A 366 24.05 -6.00 -13.87
CA TYR A 366 23.01 -6.46 -12.95
C TYR A 366 22.86 -5.55 -11.74
N ASP A 367 23.97 -5.26 -11.03
CA ASP A 367 23.97 -4.41 -9.85
C ASP A 367 23.49 -2.98 -10.16
N GLY A 368 23.93 -2.41 -11.29
CA GLY A 368 23.52 -1.09 -11.72
C GLY A 368 22.01 -1.02 -12.03
N PHE A 369 21.50 -2.02 -12.73
CA PHE A 369 20.06 -2.10 -13.05
C PHE A 369 19.22 -2.29 -11.78
N MET A 370 19.57 -3.24 -10.93
CA MET A 370 18.86 -3.50 -9.69
C MET A 370 18.87 -2.27 -8.76
N SER A 371 19.98 -1.55 -8.67
CA SER A 371 20.09 -0.32 -7.90
C SER A 371 19.18 0.78 -8.46
N ALA A 372 19.13 0.96 -9.78
CA ALA A 372 18.26 1.96 -10.42
C ALA A 372 16.77 1.66 -10.18
N MET A 373 16.36 0.40 -10.36
CA MET A 373 14.97 -0.03 -10.12
C MET A 373 14.59 0.10 -8.63
N SER A 374 15.51 -0.21 -7.75
CA SER A 374 15.31 -0.09 -6.30
C SER A 374 15.16 1.36 -5.85
N ASN A 375 15.90 2.28 -6.45
CA ASN A 375 15.73 3.71 -6.18
C ASN A 375 14.35 4.21 -6.64
N GLN A 376 13.81 3.68 -7.75
CA GLN A 376 12.43 3.99 -8.16
C GLN A 376 11.40 3.47 -7.15
N VAL A 377 11.60 2.25 -6.64
CA VAL A 377 10.75 1.69 -5.59
C VAL A 377 10.85 2.55 -4.33
N ALA A 378 12.07 2.85 -3.87
CA ALA A 378 12.35 3.65 -2.69
C ALA A 378 11.65 5.03 -2.75
N THR A 379 11.75 5.70 -3.90
CA THR A 379 11.08 6.99 -4.15
C THR A 379 9.56 6.85 -4.12
N GLY A 380 9.00 5.78 -4.71
CA GLY A 380 7.56 5.58 -4.80
C GLY A 380 6.88 5.22 -3.47
N ILE A 381 7.64 4.79 -2.46
CA ILE A 381 7.17 4.48 -1.10
C ILE A 381 7.72 5.43 -0.03
N GLU A 382 8.41 6.49 -0.44
CA GLU A 382 9.01 7.51 0.45
C GLU A 382 9.99 6.94 1.50
N VAL A 383 10.68 5.83 1.18
CA VAL A 383 11.70 5.22 2.03
C VAL A 383 13.04 5.30 1.33
N PRO A 384 14.06 5.97 1.88
CA PRO A 384 15.37 6.03 1.27
C PRO A 384 15.95 4.65 0.97
N SER A 385 16.59 4.47 -0.17
CA SER A 385 17.16 3.18 -0.57
C SER A 385 18.18 2.63 0.42
N GLU A 386 18.96 3.49 1.07
CA GLU A 386 19.90 3.08 2.13
C GLU A 386 19.19 2.44 3.33
N VAL A 387 18.04 2.98 3.72
CA VAL A 387 17.19 2.45 4.81
C VAL A 387 16.50 1.16 4.36
N LEU A 388 16.00 1.13 3.12
CA LEU A 388 15.30 -0.01 2.55
C LEU A 388 16.20 -1.25 2.44
N TYR A 389 17.45 -1.05 1.98
CA TYR A 389 18.44 -2.11 1.88
C TYR A 389 19.27 -2.33 3.15
N LYS A 390 19.14 -1.43 4.13
CA LYS A 390 19.97 -1.41 5.35
C LYS A 390 21.46 -1.36 5.01
N LYS A 391 21.81 -0.69 3.91
CA LYS A 391 23.16 -0.55 3.40
C LYS A 391 23.49 0.93 3.26
N PHE A 392 24.32 1.42 4.18
CA PHE A 392 24.80 2.79 4.22
C PHE A 392 26.18 2.84 3.56
N SER A 393 26.21 3.22 2.28
CA SER A 393 27.43 3.29 1.46
C SER A 393 27.92 4.72 1.24
N SER A 394 27.12 5.72 1.58
CA SER A 394 27.47 7.13 1.50
C SER A 394 28.25 7.59 2.72
N ASN A 395 28.83 8.81 2.65
CA ASN A 395 29.49 9.39 3.80
C ASN A 395 28.50 9.70 4.94
N TYR A 396 28.99 9.81 6.16
CA TYR A 396 28.17 10.02 7.37
C TYR A 396 27.15 11.17 7.23
N SER A 397 27.58 12.31 6.66
CA SER A 397 26.71 13.48 6.50
C SER A 397 25.56 13.24 5.53
N ALA A 398 25.80 12.54 4.42
CA ALA A 398 24.76 12.21 3.44
C ALA A 398 23.78 11.19 4.02
N SER A 399 24.28 10.11 4.66
CA SER A 399 23.42 9.11 5.31
C SER A 399 22.56 9.73 6.41
N ARG A 400 23.12 10.66 7.20
CA ARG A 400 22.36 11.39 8.21
C ARG A 400 21.28 12.29 7.60
N GLY A 401 21.57 12.91 6.46
CA GLY A 401 20.58 13.69 5.68
C GLY A 401 19.38 12.83 5.26
N SER A 402 19.65 11.67 4.65
CA SER A 402 18.61 10.71 4.24
C SER A 402 17.80 10.18 5.42
N LEU A 403 18.45 9.89 6.55
CA LEU A 403 17.74 9.45 7.76
C LEU A 403 16.85 10.54 8.34
N ASN A 404 17.29 11.80 8.35
CA ASN A 404 16.49 12.92 8.86
C ASN A 404 15.23 13.14 8.00
N GLU A 405 15.34 13.00 6.67
CA GLU A 405 14.19 13.08 5.78
C GLU A 405 13.22 11.92 6.02
N PHE A 406 13.74 10.70 6.13
CA PHE A 406 12.94 9.53 6.44
C PHE A 406 12.20 9.66 7.77
N TRP A 407 12.83 10.22 8.79
CA TRP A 407 12.17 10.44 10.09
C TRP A 407 11.01 11.43 10.00
N ARG A 408 11.13 12.48 9.15
CA ARG A 408 10.00 13.40 8.91
C ARG A 408 8.81 12.67 8.28
N THR A 409 9.07 11.79 7.31
CA THR A 409 8.01 10.95 6.72
C THR A 409 7.38 10.07 7.79
N CYS A 410 8.18 9.42 8.64
CA CYS A 410 7.69 8.60 9.75
C CYS A 410 6.88 9.42 10.77
N ASP A 411 7.31 10.64 11.09
CA ASP A 411 6.62 11.53 12.04
C ASP A 411 5.23 11.89 11.50
N VAL A 412 5.12 12.28 10.21
CA VAL A 412 3.82 12.59 9.58
C VAL A 412 2.89 11.37 9.57
N MET A 413 3.42 10.18 9.23
CA MET A 413 2.62 8.95 9.28
C MET A 413 2.19 8.59 10.70
N ARG A 414 3.03 8.85 11.69
CA ARG A 414 2.74 8.63 13.11
C ARG A 414 1.63 9.53 13.59
N ASP A 415 1.71 10.82 13.29
CA ASP A 415 0.71 11.80 13.70
C ASP A 415 -0.66 11.47 13.08
N SER A 416 -0.69 11.10 11.79
CA SER A 416 -1.92 10.68 11.12
C SER A 416 -2.50 9.41 11.76
N PHE A 417 -1.66 8.40 11.99
CA PHE A 417 -2.10 7.15 12.62
C PHE A 417 -2.56 7.35 14.06
N ALA A 418 -1.84 8.17 14.82
CA ALA A 418 -2.22 8.53 16.18
C ALA A 418 -3.59 9.24 16.20
N ALA A 419 -3.82 10.18 15.29
CA ALA A 419 -5.08 10.91 15.18
C ALA A 419 -6.27 10.03 14.78
N ASP A 420 -6.06 9.07 13.87
CA ASP A 420 -7.14 8.24 13.33
C ASP A 420 -7.44 6.99 14.18
N PHE A 421 -6.45 6.48 14.92
CA PHE A 421 -6.58 5.23 15.68
C PHE A 421 -6.38 5.41 17.19
N CYS A 422 -5.25 6.01 17.60
CA CYS A 422 -4.88 6.03 19.02
C CYS A 422 -5.72 7.03 19.81
N GLN A 423 -5.86 8.25 19.30
CA GLN A 423 -6.59 9.34 19.96
C GLN A 423 -8.06 8.98 20.19
N PRO A 424 -8.84 8.54 19.18
CA PRO A 424 -10.23 8.17 19.40
C PRO A 424 -10.41 6.98 20.34
N THR A 425 -9.46 6.06 20.34
CA THR A 425 -9.45 4.93 21.28
C THR A 425 -9.22 5.41 22.71
N TYR A 426 -8.27 6.30 22.90
CA TYR A 426 -7.97 6.88 24.21
C TYR A 426 -9.14 7.69 24.75
N GLU A 427 -9.80 8.50 23.92
CA GLU A 427 -10.99 9.27 24.28
C GLU A 427 -12.12 8.38 24.78
N LYS A 428 -12.38 7.27 24.08
CA LYS A 428 -13.36 6.26 24.49
C LYS A 428 -13.00 5.60 25.81
N TRP A 429 -11.74 5.21 25.96
CA TRP A 429 -11.25 4.63 27.20
C TRP A 429 -11.35 5.63 28.37
N PHE A 430 -10.96 6.88 28.14
CA PHE A 430 -10.99 7.92 29.18
C PHE A 430 -12.43 8.20 29.62
N ALA A 431 -13.37 8.31 28.68
CA ALA A 431 -14.78 8.46 28.98
C ALA A 431 -15.33 7.29 29.84
N GLU A 432 -14.95 6.05 29.51
CA GLU A 432 -15.30 4.89 30.33
C GLU A 432 -14.66 4.95 31.71
N ALA A 433 -13.38 5.33 31.82
CA ALA A 433 -12.69 5.45 33.09
C ALA A 433 -13.35 6.48 34.04
N VAL A 434 -13.75 7.63 33.49
CA VAL A 434 -14.48 8.65 34.22
C VAL A 434 -15.91 8.17 34.63
N ALA A 435 -16.65 7.55 33.70
CA ALA A 435 -17.97 7.00 33.95
C ALA A 435 -17.96 5.91 35.04
N ARG A 436 -16.89 5.13 35.13
CA ARG A 436 -16.71 4.11 36.17
C ARG A 436 -16.12 4.65 37.48
N GLY A 437 -15.86 5.95 37.56
CA GLY A 437 -15.27 6.60 38.74
C GLY A 437 -13.83 6.21 39.05
N ARG A 438 -13.10 5.72 38.04
CA ARG A 438 -11.70 5.36 38.17
C ARG A 438 -10.76 6.57 37.99
N ILE A 439 -11.21 7.56 37.27
CA ILE A 439 -10.55 8.86 37.10
C ILE A 439 -11.53 9.93 37.53
N HIS A 440 -11.09 10.84 38.40
CA HIS A 440 -11.92 11.96 38.84
C HIS A 440 -11.71 13.15 37.87
N ALA A 441 -12.72 13.39 37.01
CA ALA A 441 -12.69 14.47 36.01
C ALA A 441 -14.02 15.26 36.06
N PRO A 442 -14.17 16.20 37.02
CA PRO A 442 -15.39 16.99 37.16
C PRO A 442 -15.71 17.80 35.91
N GLY A 443 -16.98 17.77 35.46
CA GLY A 443 -17.42 18.52 34.27
C GLY A 443 -17.13 17.85 32.93
N PHE A 444 -16.43 16.71 32.88
CA PHE A 444 -16.03 16.03 31.67
C PHE A 444 -17.18 15.74 30.67
N PHE A 445 -18.34 15.28 31.19
CA PHE A 445 -19.51 14.99 30.36
C PHE A 445 -20.40 16.20 30.08
N ASN A 446 -20.17 17.32 30.76
CA ASN A 446 -21.05 18.48 30.69
C ASN A 446 -20.54 19.54 29.70
N ASP A 447 -19.24 19.64 29.52
CA ASP A 447 -18.58 20.64 28.66
C ASP A 447 -17.51 20.02 27.80
N PRO A 448 -17.66 20.07 26.45
CA PRO A 448 -16.66 19.56 25.53
C PRO A 448 -15.27 20.22 25.67
N ALA A 449 -15.23 21.49 26.11
CA ALA A 449 -13.94 22.19 26.31
C ALA A 449 -13.22 21.65 27.55
N VAL A 450 -13.97 21.37 28.63
CA VAL A 450 -13.46 20.70 29.83
C VAL A 450 -12.97 19.29 29.48
N ALA A 451 -13.77 18.55 28.71
CA ALA A 451 -13.36 17.22 28.23
C ALA A 451 -12.04 17.27 27.47
N LYS A 452 -11.90 18.21 26.53
CA LYS A 452 -10.67 18.40 25.76
C LYS A 452 -9.47 18.75 26.64
N ALA A 453 -9.64 19.54 27.68
CA ALA A 453 -8.57 19.90 28.61
C ALA A 453 -8.02 18.68 29.39
N TYR A 454 -8.85 17.66 29.66
CA TYR A 454 -8.43 16.42 30.29
C TYR A 454 -7.74 15.44 29.34
N ILE A 455 -8.14 15.41 28.06
CA ILE A 455 -7.71 14.40 27.09
C ILE A 455 -6.60 14.89 26.14
N CYS A 456 -5.96 16.02 26.45
CA CYS A 456 -4.82 16.50 25.67
C CYS A 456 -3.64 15.51 25.81
N LEU A 457 -3.07 15.11 24.69
CA LEU A 457 -2.02 14.10 24.63
C LEU A 457 -0.85 14.53 23.75
N LEU A 458 0.34 14.10 24.14
CA LEU A 458 1.46 13.92 23.23
C LEU A 458 1.66 12.42 23.00
N TYR A 459 1.76 12.01 21.73
CA TYR A 459 2.16 10.67 21.37
C TYR A 459 3.66 10.63 21.14
N THR A 460 4.36 9.91 22.01
CA THR A 460 5.78 9.66 21.84
C THR A 460 6.00 8.23 21.36
N SER A 461 6.74 8.07 20.28
CA SER A 461 7.37 6.79 19.97
C SER A 461 8.60 6.66 20.86
N PRO A 462 8.92 5.51 21.45
CA PRO A 462 10.23 5.24 21.98
C PRO A 462 11.24 5.28 20.82
N SER A 463 11.65 6.49 20.48
CA SER A 463 12.61 6.75 19.42
C SER A 463 14.02 6.56 19.97
N PRO A 464 14.98 6.01 19.17
CA PRO A 464 16.40 6.03 19.54
C PRO A 464 16.99 7.44 19.67
N ARG A 465 16.18 8.51 19.53
CA ARG A 465 16.62 9.89 19.78
C ARG A 465 16.70 10.24 21.27
N ASP A 466 16.04 9.44 22.12
CA ASP A 466 15.93 9.72 23.57
C ASP A 466 16.85 8.82 24.41
N ALA A 467 17.80 8.10 23.77
CA ALA A 467 18.83 7.29 24.39
C ALA A 467 20.23 7.89 24.21
#